data_9506008e6b874fe061b5e3b8b942b5a3
#
_entry.id   9506008e6b874fe061b5e3b8b942b5a3
#
_cell.length_a   1.000
_cell.length_b   1.000
_cell.length_c   1.000
_cell.angle_alpha   90.00
_cell.angle_beta   90.00
_cell.angle_gamma   90.00
#
_symmetry.space_group_name_H-M   'P 1'
#
loop_
_entity.id
_entity.type
_entity.pdbx_description
1 polymer ?
#
loop_
_entity_poly.entity_id
_entity_poly.type
_entity_poly.pdbx_seq_one_letter_code
_entity_poly.pdbx_strand_id
1 'polypeptide(L)'
;YPIADFEITPDVAIVDPDLAETMPQKLVAHTGMDAMTHAIEAYVSTANCDFTDPLALHAIKMIQSDLIPSYNGDMEKRDSMHNAQCLAGMAFSNALLGIVHSMAHKTGAANAMYLPKVIAFNAKDETAKKRYGEIADFMKLGGNTLDEKVELLIAHLRRMNDDLNIPHCIGHYGPDSYPAEQGFVPENVFLERLPEIAKNAIA
;
A
#
# COMPACT_ATOMS: atom_id res chain seq x y z
N TYR A 1 13.30 1.26 -15.10
CA TYR A 1 12.27 1.39 -16.13
C TYR A 1 11.20 0.33 -15.91
N PRO A 2 9.92 0.70 -15.74
CA PRO A 2 8.85 -0.27 -15.76
C PRO A 2 8.77 -0.90 -17.16
N ILE A 3 8.77 -2.23 -17.20
CA ILE A 3 8.53 -2.98 -18.43
C ILE A 3 7.03 -3.27 -18.44
N ALA A 4 6.30 -2.67 -19.36
CA ALA A 4 4.87 -2.86 -19.51
C ALA A 4 4.55 -3.07 -20.99
N ASP A 5 4.17 -4.29 -21.35
CA ASP A 5 3.74 -4.69 -22.68
C ASP A 5 2.73 -5.81 -22.58
N PHE A 6 1.70 -5.80 -23.40
CA PHE A 6 0.69 -6.86 -23.43
C PHE A 6 1.28 -8.23 -23.84
N GLU A 7 2.35 -8.23 -24.65
CA GLU A 7 2.99 -9.46 -25.11
C GLU A 7 3.77 -10.19 -24.03
N ILE A 8 4.10 -9.53 -22.90
CA ILE A 8 4.76 -10.17 -21.75
C ILE A 8 3.78 -10.64 -20.68
N THR A 9 2.47 -10.51 -20.91
CA THR A 9 1.44 -11.00 -19.99
C THR A 9 1.53 -12.53 -19.91
N PRO A 10 1.71 -13.14 -18.72
CA PRO A 10 1.81 -14.59 -18.61
C PRO A 10 0.46 -15.26 -18.86
N ASP A 11 0.48 -16.43 -19.52
CA ASP A 11 -0.71 -17.26 -19.70
C ASP A 11 -1.15 -17.93 -18.39
N VAL A 12 -0.20 -18.18 -17.48
CA VAL A 12 -0.45 -18.82 -16.18
C VAL A 12 0.45 -18.18 -15.12
N ALA A 13 -0.11 -17.86 -13.98
CA ALA A 13 0.62 -17.48 -12.78
C ALA A 13 0.46 -18.54 -11.70
N ILE A 14 1.56 -19.07 -11.18
CA ILE A 14 1.57 -19.99 -10.05
C ILE A 14 1.89 -19.19 -8.79
N VAL A 15 0.90 -19.07 -7.91
CA VAL A 15 1.04 -18.38 -6.62
C VAL A 15 1.32 -19.43 -5.56
N ASP A 16 2.60 -19.61 -5.21
CA ASP A 16 3.07 -20.62 -4.28
C ASP A 16 3.46 -19.98 -2.93
N PRO A 17 2.67 -20.15 -1.86
CA PRO A 17 2.91 -19.55 -0.57
C PRO A 17 4.15 -20.14 0.14
N ASP A 18 4.58 -21.35 -0.19
CA ASP A 18 5.76 -21.99 0.41
C ASP A 18 7.03 -21.16 0.16
N LEU A 19 7.09 -20.44 -0.96
CA LEU A 19 8.19 -19.51 -1.27
C LEU A 19 8.27 -18.31 -0.32
N ALA A 20 7.20 -18.01 0.40
CA ALA A 20 7.11 -16.91 1.37
C ALA A 20 7.20 -17.40 2.84
N GLU A 21 7.34 -18.70 3.10
CA GLU A 21 7.35 -19.27 4.44
C GLU A 21 8.43 -18.65 5.33
N THR A 22 9.65 -18.54 4.80
CA THR A 22 10.83 -18.04 5.54
C THR A 22 10.99 -16.52 5.50
N MET A 23 9.99 -15.79 5.01
CA MET A 23 10.08 -14.35 4.86
C MET A 23 10.19 -13.65 6.23
N PRO A 24 11.21 -12.77 6.43
CA PRO A 24 11.38 -12.06 7.70
C PRO A 24 10.14 -11.22 8.04
N GLN A 25 9.78 -11.18 9.32
CA GLN A 25 8.61 -10.45 9.83
C GLN A 25 8.53 -8.99 9.31
N LYS A 26 9.66 -8.28 9.30
CA LYS A 26 9.76 -6.93 8.76
C LYS A 26 9.38 -6.86 7.27
N LEU A 27 9.79 -7.84 6.48
CA LEU A 27 9.44 -7.89 5.07
C LEU A 27 7.95 -8.18 4.88
N VAL A 28 7.35 -9.05 5.71
CA VAL A 28 5.90 -9.31 5.72
C VAL A 28 5.12 -8.01 5.96
N ALA A 29 5.55 -7.20 6.93
CA ALA A 29 4.93 -5.90 7.21
C ALA A 29 4.99 -4.97 6.00
N HIS A 30 6.19 -4.80 5.42
CA HIS A 30 6.42 -3.87 4.32
C HIS A 30 5.68 -4.26 3.04
N THR A 31 5.78 -5.54 2.64
CA THR A 31 5.13 -6.03 1.43
C THR A 31 3.61 -6.13 1.59
N GLY A 32 3.12 -6.44 2.81
CA GLY A 32 1.69 -6.47 3.09
C GLY A 32 1.04 -5.08 3.03
N MET A 33 1.69 -4.06 3.59
CA MET A 33 1.20 -2.67 3.47
C MET A 33 1.40 -2.10 2.06
N ASP A 34 2.39 -2.58 1.32
CA ASP A 34 2.54 -2.29 -0.11
C ASP A 34 1.35 -2.84 -0.92
N ALA A 35 0.95 -4.08 -0.65
CA ALA A 35 -0.25 -4.69 -1.24
C ALA A 35 -1.52 -3.91 -0.91
N MET A 36 -1.67 -3.45 0.34
CA MET A 36 -2.78 -2.58 0.75
C MET A 36 -2.78 -1.28 -0.06
N THR A 37 -1.60 -0.69 -0.26
CA THR A 37 -1.45 0.54 -1.05
C THR A 37 -1.80 0.31 -2.51
N HIS A 38 -1.31 -0.78 -3.12
CA HIS A 38 -1.68 -1.19 -4.48
C HIS A 38 -3.19 -1.26 -4.66
N ALA A 39 -3.87 -1.96 -3.76
CA ALA A 39 -5.32 -2.16 -3.84
C ALA A 39 -6.10 -0.85 -3.65
N ILE A 40 -5.71 0.00 -2.68
CA ILE A 40 -6.37 1.29 -2.44
C ILE A 40 -6.14 2.24 -3.62
N GLU A 41 -4.92 2.36 -4.13
CA GLU A 41 -4.63 3.23 -5.27
C GLU A 41 -5.32 2.75 -6.55
N ALA A 42 -5.33 1.45 -6.83
CA ALA A 42 -6.06 0.88 -7.96
C ALA A 42 -7.56 1.20 -7.88
N TYR A 43 -8.16 1.07 -6.69
CA TYR A 43 -9.58 1.38 -6.50
C TYR A 43 -9.89 2.85 -6.73
N VAL A 44 -9.05 3.78 -6.26
CA VAL A 44 -9.28 5.23 -6.37
C VAL A 44 -8.73 5.82 -7.68
N SER A 45 -8.01 5.05 -8.47
CA SER A 45 -7.45 5.46 -9.74
C SER A 45 -8.52 6.00 -10.70
N THR A 46 -8.15 6.96 -11.54
CA THR A 46 -9.02 7.45 -12.63
C THR A 46 -9.20 6.43 -13.77
N ALA A 47 -8.35 5.38 -13.81
CA ALA A 47 -8.43 4.27 -14.74
C ALA A 47 -9.16 3.04 -14.16
N ASN A 48 -9.83 3.19 -13.00
CA ASN A 48 -10.64 2.12 -12.40
C ASN A 48 -11.79 1.69 -13.31
N CYS A 49 -12.24 0.45 -13.15
CA CYS A 49 -13.40 -0.08 -13.88
C CYS A 49 -14.05 -1.25 -13.12
N ASP A 50 -15.20 -1.70 -13.61
CA ASP A 50 -15.96 -2.81 -13.00
C ASP A 50 -15.18 -4.13 -12.88
N PHE A 51 -14.10 -4.30 -13.61
CA PHE A 51 -13.23 -5.48 -13.53
C PHE A 51 -12.12 -5.31 -12.49
N THR A 52 -11.62 -4.10 -12.26
CA THR A 52 -10.53 -3.83 -11.30
C THR A 52 -11.03 -3.60 -9.88
N ASP A 53 -12.19 -2.97 -9.74
CA ASP A 53 -12.78 -2.62 -8.44
C ASP A 53 -13.04 -3.83 -7.53
N PRO A 54 -13.66 -4.94 -8.00
CA PRO A 54 -13.86 -6.12 -7.17
C PRO A 54 -12.56 -6.76 -6.71
N LEU A 55 -11.53 -6.78 -7.57
CA LEU A 55 -10.21 -7.31 -7.22
C LEU A 55 -9.55 -6.48 -6.13
N ALA A 56 -9.57 -5.16 -6.28
CA ALA A 56 -9.01 -4.22 -5.31
C ALA A 56 -9.72 -4.32 -3.95
N LEU A 57 -11.06 -4.28 -3.93
CA LEU A 57 -11.83 -4.40 -2.70
C LEU A 57 -11.63 -5.76 -2.02
N HIS A 58 -11.56 -6.85 -2.78
CA HIS A 58 -11.33 -8.17 -2.22
C HIS A 58 -9.93 -8.28 -1.61
N ALA A 59 -8.91 -7.74 -2.29
CA ALA A 59 -7.55 -7.65 -1.74
C ALA A 59 -7.53 -6.85 -0.43
N ILE A 60 -8.16 -5.66 -0.40
CA ILE A 60 -8.27 -4.83 0.83
C ILE A 60 -8.87 -5.63 1.98
N LYS A 61 -9.96 -6.38 1.73
CA LYS A 61 -10.62 -7.20 2.75
C LYS A 61 -9.70 -8.28 3.31
N MET A 62 -9.01 -9.01 2.43
CA MET A 62 -8.08 -10.07 2.83
C MET A 62 -6.93 -9.49 3.64
N ILE A 63 -6.31 -8.40 3.16
CA ILE A 63 -5.18 -7.76 3.84
C ILE A 63 -5.60 -7.24 5.22
N GLN A 64 -6.77 -6.61 5.32
CA GLN A 64 -7.30 -6.10 6.59
C GLN A 64 -7.42 -7.19 7.65
N SER A 65 -7.85 -8.40 7.28
CA SER A 65 -8.05 -9.50 8.20
C SER A 65 -6.79 -10.33 8.47
N ASP A 66 -5.90 -10.44 7.47
CA ASP A 66 -4.89 -11.49 7.45
C ASP A 66 -3.45 -10.98 7.62
N LEU A 67 -3.20 -9.67 7.39
CA LEU A 67 -1.83 -9.14 7.45
C LEU A 67 -1.24 -9.23 8.86
N ILE A 68 -1.96 -8.80 9.89
CA ILE A 68 -1.44 -8.84 11.28
C ILE A 68 -1.22 -10.28 11.75
N PRO A 69 -2.16 -11.23 11.57
CA PRO A 69 -1.90 -12.64 11.87
C PRO A 69 -0.71 -13.22 11.09
N SER A 70 -0.60 -12.94 9.78
CA SER A 70 0.54 -13.36 8.97
C SER A 70 1.87 -12.79 9.48
N TYR A 71 1.89 -11.52 9.88
CA TYR A 71 3.04 -10.86 10.50
C TYR A 71 3.46 -11.57 11.80
N ASN A 72 2.49 -12.07 12.57
CA ASN A 72 2.73 -12.81 13.81
C ASN A 72 3.03 -14.30 13.60
N GLY A 73 3.17 -14.76 12.35
CA GLY A 73 3.64 -16.11 12.02
C GLY A 73 2.54 -17.11 11.71
N ASP A 74 1.28 -16.70 11.53
CA ASP A 74 0.21 -17.56 11.05
C ASP A 74 0.40 -17.87 9.55
N MET A 75 0.73 -19.13 9.25
CA MET A 75 1.07 -19.57 7.90
C MET A 75 -0.16 -19.72 7.00
N GLU A 76 -1.34 -20.05 7.52
CA GLU A 76 -2.57 -20.03 6.73
C GLU A 76 -2.89 -18.61 6.27
N LYS A 77 -2.64 -17.63 7.15
CA LYS A 77 -2.80 -16.21 6.81
C LYS A 77 -1.70 -15.70 5.89
N ARG A 78 -0.50 -16.30 5.94
CA ARG A 78 0.57 -16.03 4.99
C ARG A 78 0.18 -16.44 3.57
N ASP A 79 -0.44 -17.62 3.40
CA ASP A 79 -1.01 -18.08 2.13
C ASP A 79 -2.09 -17.11 1.62
N SER A 80 -3.04 -16.75 2.49
CA SER A 80 -4.08 -15.77 2.15
C SER A 80 -3.49 -14.42 1.70
N MET A 81 -2.45 -13.93 2.39
CA MET A 81 -1.75 -12.69 2.01
C MET A 81 -1.05 -12.80 0.65
N HIS A 82 -0.53 -13.97 0.29
CA HIS A 82 0.09 -14.20 -1.01
C HIS A 82 -0.94 -14.08 -2.15
N ASN A 83 -2.13 -14.65 -1.94
CA ASN A 83 -3.26 -14.50 -2.86
C ASN A 83 -3.77 -13.05 -2.92
N ALA A 84 -3.85 -12.35 -1.79
CA ALA A 84 -4.25 -10.95 -1.73
C ALA A 84 -3.31 -10.04 -2.51
N GLN A 85 -1.98 -10.28 -2.42
CA GLN A 85 -0.98 -9.56 -3.22
C GLN A 85 -1.19 -9.78 -4.73
N CYS A 86 -1.49 -11.01 -5.14
CA CYS A 86 -1.78 -11.30 -6.54
C CYS A 86 -3.04 -10.56 -7.03
N LEU A 87 -4.12 -10.56 -6.25
CA LEU A 87 -5.34 -9.81 -6.56
C LEU A 87 -5.10 -8.30 -6.67
N ALA A 88 -4.34 -7.72 -5.73
CA ALA A 88 -3.93 -6.32 -5.79
C ALA A 88 -3.10 -6.04 -7.05
N GLY A 89 -2.20 -6.97 -7.41
CA GLY A 89 -1.41 -6.93 -8.64
C GLY A 89 -2.26 -6.89 -9.90
N MET A 90 -3.25 -7.77 -9.99
CA MET A 90 -4.21 -7.80 -11.10
C MET A 90 -5.03 -6.50 -11.19
N ALA A 91 -5.42 -5.93 -10.05
CA ALA A 91 -6.16 -4.68 -10.02
C ALA A 91 -5.30 -3.52 -10.55
N PHE A 92 -4.11 -3.26 -9.95
CA PHE A 92 -3.32 -2.10 -10.32
C PHE A 92 -2.67 -2.22 -11.70
N SER A 93 -2.37 -3.42 -12.17
CA SER A 93 -1.82 -3.61 -13.53
C SER A 93 -2.79 -3.14 -14.62
N ASN A 94 -4.07 -3.08 -14.33
CA ASN A 94 -5.10 -2.60 -15.24
C ASN A 94 -5.62 -1.19 -14.89
N ALA A 95 -5.67 -0.84 -13.59
CA ALA A 95 -6.16 0.47 -13.13
C ALA A 95 -5.06 1.51 -12.95
N LEU A 96 -3.78 1.09 -13.03
CA LEU A 96 -2.60 1.91 -12.70
C LEU A 96 -2.51 2.25 -11.20
N LEU A 97 -1.43 2.95 -10.85
CA LEU A 97 -1.13 3.41 -9.49
C LEU A 97 -1.22 4.93 -9.40
N GLY A 98 -1.14 5.45 -8.18
CA GLY A 98 -1.27 6.86 -7.91
C GLY A 98 -0.01 7.51 -7.33
N ILE A 99 -0.23 8.59 -6.57
CA ILE A 99 0.82 9.46 -6.02
C ILE A 99 1.70 8.73 -4.99
N VAL A 100 1.14 7.79 -4.22
CA VAL A 100 1.92 7.07 -3.19
C VAL A 100 3.08 6.35 -3.84
N HIS A 101 2.82 5.53 -4.86
CA HIS A 101 3.85 4.79 -5.57
C HIS A 101 4.81 5.70 -6.34
N SER A 102 4.32 6.80 -6.92
CA SER A 102 5.17 7.81 -7.57
C SER A 102 6.20 8.42 -6.60
N MET A 103 5.84 8.58 -5.32
CA MET A 103 6.72 9.11 -4.28
C MET A 103 7.62 8.04 -3.65
N ALA A 104 7.20 6.77 -3.64
CA ALA A 104 7.77 5.71 -2.79
C ALA A 104 8.53 4.63 -3.56
N HIS A 105 8.91 4.85 -4.80
CA HIS A 105 9.46 3.86 -5.77
C HIS A 105 10.53 2.86 -5.28
N LYS A 106 10.94 2.88 -4.03
CA LYS A 106 12.06 2.03 -3.57
C LYS A 106 11.78 1.17 -2.33
N THR A 107 10.71 1.38 -1.57
CA THR A 107 10.43 0.52 -0.40
C THR A 107 8.94 0.50 -0.04
N GLY A 108 8.34 -0.69 0.20
CA GLY A 108 6.97 -0.85 0.69
C GLY A 108 6.69 -0.13 2.02
N ALA A 109 7.71 0.04 2.87
CA ALA A 109 7.59 0.86 4.08
C ALA A 109 7.30 2.34 3.78
N ALA A 110 7.88 2.90 2.71
CA ALA A 110 7.59 4.27 2.29
C ALA A 110 6.14 4.41 1.82
N ASN A 111 5.60 3.42 1.10
CA ASN A 111 4.20 3.37 0.71
C ASN A 111 3.29 3.43 1.95
N ALA A 112 3.56 2.62 2.97
CA ALA A 112 2.80 2.61 4.22
C ALA A 112 2.83 3.96 4.96
N MET A 113 3.97 4.66 4.97
CA MET A 113 4.11 5.98 5.60
C MET A 113 3.41 7.10 4.85
N TYR A 114 3.39 7.03 3.51
CA TYR A 114 2.81 8.07 2.66
C TYR A 114 1.31 7.90 2.47
N LEU A 115 0.80 6.66 2.41
CA LEU A 115 -0.60 6.36 2.12
C LEU A 115 -1.59 7.20 2.94
N PRO A 116 -1.50 7.29 4.28
CA PRO A 116 -2.43 8.10 5.07
C PRO A 116 -2.39 9.60 4.71
N LYS A 117 -1.24 10.12 4.32
CA LYS A 117 -1.05 11.53 3.94
C LYS A 117 -1.59 11.81 2.55
N VAL A 118 -1.38 10.88 1.63
CA VAL A 118 -1.89 10.98 0.24
C VAL A 118 -3.42 10.85 0.24
N ILE A 119 -4.00 9.97 1.03
CA ILE A 119 -5.47 9.90 1.20
C ILE A 119 -6.02 11.25 1.65
N ALA A 120 -5.43 11.87 2.67
CA ALA A 120 -5.85 13.19 3.15
C ALA A 120 -5.70 14.30 2.08
N PHE A 121 -4.69 14.18 1.21
CA PHE A 121 -4.49 15.11 0.11
C PHE A 121 -5.52 14.89 -1.02
N ASN A 122 -5.68 13.65 -1.47
CA ASN A 122 -6.57 13.28 -2.58
C ASN A 122 -8.05 13.47 -2.20
N ALA A 123 -8.41 13.30 -0.93
CA ALA A 123 -9.78 13.52 -0.45
C ALA A 123 -10.27 14.98 -0.54
N LYS A 124 -9.44 15.90 -1.02
CA LYS A 124 -9.87 17.25 -1.43
C LYS A 124 -10.66 17.23 -2.75
N ASP A 125 -10.46 16.21 -3.57
CA ASP A 125 -11.29 15.92 -4.73
C ASP A 125 -12.51 15.09 -4.31
N GLU A 126 -13.69 15.52 -4.70
CA GLU A 126 -14.95 14.88 -4.28
C GLU A 126 -15.12 13.46 -4.81
N THR A 127 -14.58 13.16 -6.00
CA THR A 127 -14.64 11.81 -6.59
C THR A 127 -13.75 10.86 -5.79
N ALA A 128 -12.52 11.26 -5.54
CA ALA A 128 -11.59 10.48 -4.71
C ALA A 128 -12.12 10.31 -3.28
N LYS A 129 -12.65 11.38 -2.67
CA LYS A 129 -13.26 11.32 -1.33
C LYS A 129 -14.37 10.29 -1.25
N LYS A 130 -15.28 10.27 -2.24
CA LYS A 130 -16.36 9.28 -2.31
C LYS A 130 -15.81 7.86 -2.36
N ARG A 131 -14.82 7.60 -3.19
CA ARG A 131 -14.21 6.27 -3.32
C ARG A 131 -13.47 5.83 -2.04
N TYR A 132 -12.81 6.74 -1.33
CA TYR A 132 -12.26 6.43 0.00
C TYR A 132 -13.35 6.14 1.03
N GLY A 133 -14.49 6.85 0.96
CA GLY A 133 -15.66 6.56 1.79
C GLY A 133 -16.23 5.17 1.53
N GLU A 134 -16.30 4.75 0.27
CA GLU A 134 -16.72 3.40 -0.14
C GLU A 134 -15.78 2.32 0.41
N ILE A 135 -14.45 2.55 0.39
CA ILE A 135 -13.48 1.66 1.04
C ILE A 135 -13.76 1.56 2.54
N ALA A 136 -13.97 2.70 3.23
CA ALA A 136 -14.26 2.71 4.67
C ALA A 136 -15.54 1.94 5.02
N ASP A 137 -16.59 2.06 4.20
CA ASP A 137 -17.83 1.29 4.33
C ASP A 137 -17.58 -0.21 4.13
N PHE A 138 -16.83 -0.56 3.10
CA PHE A 138 -16.49 -1.94 2.80
C PHE A 138 -15.67 -2.60 3.90
N MET A 139 -14.74 -1.85 4.49
CA MET A 139 -13.94 -2.27 5.65
C MET A 139 -14.72 -2.21 6.98
N LYS A 140 -15.97 -1.71 6.96
CA LYS A 140 -16.85 -1.56 8.14
C LYS A 140 -16.25 -0.68 9.22
N LEU A 141 -15.59 0.41 8.86
CA LEU A 141 -14.93 1.31 9.81
C LEU A 141 -15.90 2.26 10.52
N GLY A 142 -17.11 2.44 9.99
CA GLY A 142 -18.11 3.36 10.50
C GLY A 142 -18.04 4.76 9.86
N GLY A 143 -18.63 5.75 10.54
CA GLY A 143 -18.73 7.12 10.04
C GLY A 143 -20.07 7.40 9.36
N ASN A 144 -20.63 8.62 9.61
CA ASN A 144 -21.93 9.04 9.08
C ASN A 144 -21.77 9.96 7.87
N THR A 145 -20.63 10.64 7.76
CA THR A 145 -20.28 11.56 6.68
C THR A 145 -19.07 11.03 5.90
N LEU A 146 -18.87 11.53 4.67
CA LEU A 146 -17.70 11.17 3.88
C LEU A 146 -16.38 11.58 4.57
N ASP A 147 -16.37 12.74 5.22
CA ASP A 147 -15.20 13.22 5.94
C ASP A 147 -14.86 12.30 7.12
N GLU A 148 -15.86 11.93 7.94
CA GLU A 148 -15.66 10.95 9.03
C GLU A 148 -15.15 9.61 8.52
N LYS A 149 -15.68 9.11 7.40
CA LYS A 149 -15.23 7.84 6.79
C LYS A 149 -13.78 7.91 6.34
N VAL A 150 -13.37 9.00 5.69
CA VAL A 150 -11.98 9.22 5.27
C VAL A 150 -11.05 9.30 6.49
N GLU A 151 -11.43 10.03 7.53
CA GLU A 151 -10.65 10.11 8.77
C GLU A 151 -10.49 8.75 9.45
N LEU A 152 -11.57 7.95 9.50
CA LEU A 152 -11.53 6.59 10.04
C LEU A 152 -10.65 5.65 9.21
N LEU A 153 -10.66 5.76 7.89
CA LEU A 153 -9.76 5.01 7.01
C LEU A 153 -8.31 5.38 7.29
N ILE A 154 -7.98 6.67 7.37
CA ILE A 154 -6.64 7.16 7.70
C ILE A 154 -6.20 6.65 9.08
N ALA A 155 -7.07 6.74 10.08
CA ALA A 155 -6.78 6.28 11.43
C ALA A 155 -6.56 4.76 11.49
N HIS A 156 -7.33 3.99 10.72
CA HIS A 156 -7.17 2.54 10.61
C HIS A 156 -5.83 2.16 10.01
N LEU A 157 -5.42 2.78 8.90
CA LEU A 157 -4.14 2.52 8.25
C LEU A 157 -2.95 2.90 9.14
N ARG A 158 -3.04 4.01 9.89
CA ARG A 158 -2.01 4.38 10.87
C ARG A 158 -1.88 3.34 11.98
N ARG A 159 -2.99 2.83 12.47
CA ARG A 159 -3.01 1.77 13.49
C ARG A 159 -2.38 0.48 12.97
N MET A 160 -2.69 0.11 11.70
CA MET A 160 -2.01 -1.03 11.07
C MET A 160 -0.49 -0.82 11.01
N ASN A 161 -0.03 0.40 10.69
CA ASN A 161 1.41 0.71 10.70
C ASN A 161 2.01 0.55 12.10
N ASP A 162 1.30 1.00 13.17
CA ASP A 162 1.74 0.81 14.56
C ASP A 162 1.86 -0.67 14.91
N ASP A 163 0.83 -1.47 14.61
CA ASP A 163 0.76 -2.91 14.89
C ASP A 163 1.86 -3.70 14.14
N LEU A 164 2.32 -3.17 13.01
CA LEU A 164 3.37 -3.73 12.15
C LEU A 164 4.77 -3.15 12.44
N ASN A 165 4.91 -2.28 13.43
CA ASN A 165 6.15 -1.57 13.75
C ASN A 165 6.72 -0.77 12.56
N ILE A 166 5.85 -0.21 11.69
CA ILE A 166 6.24 0.67 10.61
C ILE A 166 6.24 2.12 11.10
N PRO A 167 7.34 2.86 10.95
CA PRO A 167 7.42 4.26 11.38
C PRO A 167 6.43 5.15 10.61
N HIS A 168 5.93 6.21 11.25
CA HIS A 168 4.99 7.15 10.61
C HIS A 168 5.63 8.15 9.65
N CYS A 169 6.94 8.25 9.64
CA CYS A 169 7.67 9.15 8.75
C CYS A 169 9.08 8.65 8.46
N ILE A 170 9.63 9.12 7.35
CA ILE A 170 10.98 8.76 6.89
C ILE A 170 12.05 9.16 7.91
N GLY A 171 11.88 10.28 8.63
CA GLY A 171 12.81 10.72 9.67
C GLY A 171 12.95 9.75 10.84
N HIS A 172 11.98 8.88 11.06
CA HIS A 172 12.03 7.80 12.07
C HIS A 172 12.50 6.46 11.48
N TYR A 173 12.75 6.40 10.17
CA TYR A 173 13.25 5.24 9.48
C TYR A 173 14.79 5.26 9.55
N GLY A 174 15.33 4.94 10.71
CA GLY A 174 16.72 5.10 11.06
C GLY A 174 17.55 3.81 11.01
N PRO A 175 18.81 3.85 11.44
CA PRO A 175 19.76 2.73 11.40
C PRO A 175 19.29 1.49 12.16
N ASP A 176 18.43 1.64 13.19
CA ASP A 176 17.82 0.51 13.91
C ASP A 176 16.77 -0.23 13.05
N SER A 177 16.30 0.39 11.97
CA SER A 177 15.32 -0.17 11.04
C SER A 177 15.94 -0.82 9.81
N TYR A 178 17.18 -0.43 9.46
CA TYR A 178 18.03 -1.01 8.40
C TYR A 178 19.46 -1.16 8.89
N PRO A 179 20.23 -2.15 8.39
CA PRO A 179 21.68 -2.13 8.57
C PRO A 179 22.22 -0.78 8.10
N ALA A 180 23.08 -0.17 8.89
CA ALA A 180 23.66 1.15 8.62
C ALA A 180 24.35 1.26 7.23
N GLU A 181 24.65 0.12 6.63
CA GLU A 181 25.26 -0.04 5.31
C GLU A 181 24.29 0.18 4.15
N GLN A 182 22.96 0.22 4.39
CA GLN A 182 21.92 0.30 3.33
C GLN A 182 21.26 1.66 3.18
N GLY A 183 21.89 2.73 3.63
CA GLY A 183 21.51 4.04 3.15
C GLY A 183 20.48 4.79 3.98
N PHE A 184 20.73 4.94 5.28
CA PHE A 184 20.12 6.03 6.04
C PHE A 184 20.45 7.37 5.36
N VAL A 185 19.41 8.10 4.94
CA VAL A 185 19.56 9.46 4.43
C VAL A 185 19.33 10.43 5.58
N PRO A 186 20.34 11.19 6.03
CA PRO A 186 20.15 12.21 7.06
C PRO A 186 19.06 13.20 6.67
N GLU A 187 18.31 13.70 7.64
CA GLU A 187 17.17 14.60 7.41
C GLU A 187 17.54 15.83 6.57
N ASN A 188 18.69 16.42 6.84
CA ASN A 188 19.20 17.57 6.08
C ASN A 188 19.42 17.24 4.59
N VAL A 189 19.95 16.05 4.28
CA VAL A 189 20.17 15.59 2.90
C VAL A 189 18.84 15.29 2.23
N PHE A 190 17.87 14.71 2.96
CA PHE A 190 16.52 14.49 2.46
C PHE A 190 15.81 15.80 2.12
N LEU A 191 15.86 16.78 3.04
CA LEU A 191 15.23 18.09 2.84
C LEU A 191 15.85 18.87 1.68
N GLU A 192 17.17 18.77 1.48
CA GLU A 192 17.87 19.38 0.36
C GLU A 192 17.39 18.81 -0.99
N ARG A 193 17.10 17.49 -1.05
CA ARG A 193 16.64 16.82 -2.25
C ARG A 193 15.11 16.80 -2.42
N LEU A 194 14.36 17.25 -1.44
CA LEU A 194 12.90 17.22 -1.46
C LEU A 194 12.27 17.90 -2.69
N PRO A 195 12.76 19.06 -3.20
CA PRO A 195 12.22 19.66 -4.41
C PRO A 195 12.39 18.78 -5.66
N GLU A 196 13.52 18.08 -5.78
CA GLU A 196 13.79 17.15 -6.87
C GLU A 196 12.90 15.91 -6.77
N ILE A 197 12.77 15.35 -5.56
CA ILE A 197 11.88 14.22 -5.29
C ILE A 197 10.44 14.57 -5.64
N ALA A 198 9.96 15.74 -5.21
CA ALA A 198 8.61 16.20 -5.51
C ALA A 198 8.37 16.38 -7.01
N LYS A 199 9.35 16.93 -7.74
CA LYS A 199 9.28 17.09 -9.20
C LYS A 199 9.19 15.73 -9.91
N ASN A 200 10.01 14.77 -9.49
CA ASN A 200 10.03 13.43 -10.10
C ASN A 200 8.78 12.61 -9.77
N ALA A 201 8.11 12.89 -8.66
CA ALA A 201 6.86 12.23 -8.28
C ALA A 201 5.65 12.69 -9.12
N ILE A 202 5.75 13.85 -9.79
CA ILE A 202 4.68 14.47 -10.60
C ILE A 202 4.91 14.24 -12.09
N ALA A 203 6.13 13.90 -12.49
CA ALA A 203 6.51 13.65 -13.89
C ALA A 203 6.04 12.27 -14.37
#